data_9d4be3480bc04d321a517e67494cc305
#
_entry.id   9d4be3480bc04d321a517e67494cc305
#
_cell.length_a   1.000
_cell.length_b   1.000
_cell.length_c   1.000
_cell.angle_alpha   90.00
_cell.angle_beta   90.00
_cell.angle_gamma   90.00
#
_symmetry.space_group_name_H-M   'P 1'
#
loop_
_entity.id
_entity.type
_entity.pdbx_description
1 polymer ?
#
loop_
_entity_poly.entity_id
_entity_poly.type
_entity_poly.pdbx_seq_one_letter_code
_entity_poly.pdbx_strand_id
1 'polypeptide(L)'
;PKVRSIIFCFMSGGVSHVDTFDPKPRLKRDHGKPMPVPVRPTMFNQNGNIMASPWEFRNHGQSGLPVSDLFPHIGACADDLAVIRSMTSVANEHAQ
;
A
#
# COMPACT_ATOMS: atom_id res chain seq x y z
N PRO A 1 6.69 -4.32 30.40
CA PRO A 1 6.63 -4.47 28.94
C PRO A 1 7.14 -5.84 28.55
N LYS A 2 6.42 -6.53 27.63
CA LYS A 2 6.82 -7.88 27.17
C LYS A 2 7.82 -7.83 26.01
N VAL A 3 8.07 -6.65 25.44
CA VAL A 3 8.98 -6.43 24.32
C VAL A 3 10.39 -6.20 24.83
N ARG A 4 11.37 -6.95 24.31
CA ARG A 4 12.80 -6.83 24.66
C ARG A 4 13.59 -6.06 23.62
N SER A 5 13.17 -6.09 22.37
CA SER A 5 13.86 -5.45 21.24
C SER A 5 12.84 -4.95 20.23
N ILE A 6 13.16 -3.85 19.56
CA ILE A 6 12.39 -3.29 18.45
C ILE A 6 13.35 -3.09 17.30
N ILE A 7 12.97 -3.57 16.13
CA ILE A 7 13.63 -3.28 14.85
C ILE A 7 12.70 -2.39 14.03
N PHE A 8 13.15 -1.21 13.70
CA PHE A 8 12.40 -0.27 12.85
C PHE A 8 12.92 -0.36 11.40
N CYS A 9 12.12 -0.93 10.50
CA CYS A 9 12.44 -1.04 9.08
C CYS A 9 11.94 0.21 8.36
N PHE A 10 12.77 1.23 8.29
CA PHE A 10 12.44 2.47 7.60
C PHE A 10 12.62 2.31 6.08
N MET A 11 11.57 2.60 5.33
CA MET A 11 11.61 2.66 3.87
C MET A 11 11.54 4.12 3.44
N SER A 12 12.66 4.66 2.97
CA SER A 12 12.74 6.04 2.49
C SER A 12 11.77 6.27 1.33
N GLY A 13 11.01 7.35 1.41
CA GLY A 13 9.99 7.66 0.42
C GLY A 13 8.68 6.88 0.59
N GLY A 14 8.59 6.02 1.60
CA GLY A 14 7.41 5.21 1.87
C GLY A 14 7.20 4.07 0.86
N VAL A 15 6.25 3.22 1.17
CA VAL A 15 5.81 2.11 0.30
C VAL A 15 4.41 2.44 -0.24
N SER A 16 4.15 2.09 -1.50
CA SER A 16 2.81 2.22 -2.06
C SER A 16 1.85 1.24 -1.38
N HIS A 17 0.93 1.73 -0.57
CA HIS A 17 0.00 0.89 0.18
C HIS A 17 -0.94 0.08 -0.74
N VAL A 18 -1.38 0.68 -1.86
CA VAL A 18 -2.29 0.05 -2.84
C VAL A 18 -1.62 -1.05 -3.65
N ASP A 19 -0.29 -1.10 -3.65
CA ASP A 19 0.51 -2.09 -4.36
C ASP A 19 1.07 -3.18 -3.41
N THR A 20 0.84 -3.08 -2.11
CA THR A 20 1.48 -3.95 -1.11
C THR A 20 0.51 -4.68 -0.19
N PHE A 21 -0.28 -3.98 0.63
CA PHE A 21 -1.12 -4.58 1.67
C PHE A 21 -2.58 -4.13 1.64
N ASP A 22 -2.94 -3.21 0.77
CA ASP A 22 -4.27 -2.62 0.72
C ASP A 22 -4.87 -2.66 -0.70
N PRO A 23 -5.26 -3.84 -1.19
CA PRO A 23 -5.84 -3.99 -2.52
C PRO A 23 -7.13 -3.17 -2.64
N LYS A 24 -7.23 -2.41 -3.72
CA LYS A 24 -8.41 -1.58 -4.03
C LYS A 24 -9.11 -2.12 -5.28
N PRO A 25 -10.16 -2.93 -5.13
CA PRO A 25 -10.90 -3.48 -6.28
C PRO A 25 -11.41 -2.41 -7.25
N ARG A 26 -11.72 -1.22 -6.74
CA ARG A 26 -12.15 -0.09 -7.58
C ARG A 26 -11.07 0.40 -8.52
N LEU A 27 -9.79 0.35 -8.13
CA LEU A 27 -8.69 0.72 -9.03
C LEU A 27 -8.61 -0.24 -10.22
N LYS A 28 -8.82 -1.54 -9.98
CA LYS A 28 -8.86 -2.55 -11.05
C LYS A 28 -10.05 -2.33 -11.99
N ARG A 29 -11.25 -2.06 -11.43
CA ARG A 29 -12.48 -1.82 -12.19
C ARG A 29 -12.40 -0.56 -13.06
N ASP A 30 -11.78 0.49 -12.52
CA ASP A 30 -11.77 1.82 -13.12
C ASP A 30 -10.42 2.17 -13.78
N HIS A 31 -9.55 1.18 -13.96
CA HIS A 31 -8.24 1.34 -14.61
C HIS A 31 -8.37 2.02 -15.98
N GLY A 32 -7.52 3.00 -16.24
CA GLY A 32 -7.51 3.78 -17.49
C GLY A 32 -8.58 4.88 -17.59
N LYS A 33 -9.52 4.95 -16.64
CA LYS A 33 -10.51 6.02 -16.61
C LYS A 33 -9.98 7.28 -15.91
N PRO A 34 -10.52 8.45 -16.21
CA PRO A 34 -10.20 9.67 -15.47
C PRO A 34 -10.69 9.56 -14.02
N MET A 35 -10.04 10.30 -13.12
CA MET A 35 -10.47 10.39 -11.71
C MET A 35 -11.89 10.97 -11.64
N PRO A 36 -12.82 10.32 -10.91
CA PRO A 36 -14.21 10.77 -10.79
C PRO A 36 -14.38 11.98 -9.85
N VAL A 37 -13.31 12.36 -9.16
CA VAL A 37 -13.28 13.50 -8.23
C VAL A 37 -12.10 14.39 -8.54
N PRO A 38 -12.20 15.71 -8.28
CA PRO A 38 -11.08 16.62 -8.44
C PRO A 38 -9.93 16.19 -7.51
N VAL A 39 -8.76 15.94 -8.09
CA VAL A 39 -7.54 15.63 -7.33
C VAL A 39 -6.62 16.84 -7.43
N ARG A 40 -6.11 17.30 -6.28
CA ARG A 40 -5.15 18.40 -6.27
C ARG A 40 -3.89 17.95 -7.02
N PRO A 41 -3.38 18.78 -7.95
CA PRO A 41 -2.12 18.50 -8.61
C PRO A 41 -1.01 18.36 -7.55
N THR A 42 -0.10 17.43 -7.77
CA THR A 42 1.14 17.38 -6.99
C THR A 42 2.12 18.45 -7.50
N MET A 43 3.17 18.73 -6.74
CA MET A 43 4.16 19.76 -7.08
C MET A 43 4.78 19.56 -8.48
N PHE A 44 4.85 18.32 -8.95
CA PHE A 44 5.61 17.96 -10.16
C PHE A 44 4.73 17.42 -11.30
N ASN A 45 3.46 17.12 -11.07
CA ASN A 45 2.66 16.42 -12.06
C ASN A 45 1.20 16.85 -12.10
N GLN A 46 0.66 16.85 -13.32
CA GLN A 46 -0.76 16.68 -13.52
C GLN A 46 -1.10 15.21 -13.28
N ASN A 47 -2.13 14.95 -12.47
CA ASN A 47 -2.59 13.60 -12.24
C ASN A 47 -3.18 13.00 -13.53
N GLY A 48 -2.73 11.80 -13.87
CA GLY A 48 -3.25 11.04 -14.99
C GLY A 48 -4.52 10.26 -14.65
N ASN A 49 -4.79 9.26 -15.45
CA ASN A 49 -5.92 8.34 -15.25
C ASN A 49 -5.64 7.37 -14.08
N ILE A 50 -6.71 6.73 -13.61
CA ILE A 50 -6.64 5.71 -12.57
C ILE A 50 -5.76 4.56 -13.05
N MET A 51 -4.83 4.14 -12.21
CA MET A 51 -3.97 3.00 -12.45
C MET A 51 -4.26 1.89 -11.44
N ALA A 52 -4.55 0.70 -11.95
CA ALA A 52 -4.60 -0.50 -11.11
C ALA A 52 -3.18 -0.92 -10.71
N SER A 53 -3.08 -1.62 -9.58
CA SER A 53 -1.83 -2.27 -9.22
C SER A 53 -1.42 -3.27 -10.30
N PRO A 54 -0.15 -3.24 -10.77
CA PRO A 54 0.36 -4.22 -11.71
C PRO A 54 0.66 -5.58 -11.06
N TRP A 55 0.63 -5.67 -9.73
CA TRP A 55 0.89 -6.89 -8.96
C TRP A 55 -0.40 -7.59 -8.56
N GLU A 56 -0.33 -8.90 -8.49
CA GLU A 56 -1.41 -9.72 -7.97
C GLU A 56 -1.39 -9.76 -6.44
N PHE A 57 -2.60 -9.85 -5.86
CA PHE A 57 -2.77 -10.01 -4.42
C PHE A 57 -3.27 -11.41 -4.12
N ARG A 58 -2.70 -12.02 -3.08
CA ARG A 58 -3.14 -13.31 -2.56
C ARG A 58 -3.38 -13.22 -1.07
N ASN A 59 -4.35 -14.01 -0.59
CA ASN A 59 -4.58 -14.14 0.83
C ASN A 59 -3.57 -15.12 1.42
N HIS A 60 -2.89 -14.71 2.48
CA HIS A 60 -1.84 -15.45 3.13
C HIS A 60 -2.22 -15.79 4.56
N GLY A 61 -1.68 -16.93 5.06
CA GLY A 61 -1.86 -17.39 6.42
C GLY A 61 -3.30 -17.79 6.76
N GLN A 62 -3.55 -18.12 8.01
CA GLN A 62 -4.88 -18.38 8.55
C GLN A 62 -5.69 -17.09 8.71
N SER A 63 -5.02 -15.97 8.92
CA SER A 63 -5.62 -14.64 8.99
C SER A 63 -6.24 -14.19 7.66
N GLY A 64 -5.82 -14.79 6.53
CA GLY A 64 -6.28 -14.41 5.19
C GLY A 64 -5.83 -12.99 4.80
N LEU A 65 -4.71 -12.51 5.33
CA LEU A 65 -4.19 -11.18 5.02
C LEU A 65 -3.84 -11.06 3.54
N PRO A 66 -4.44 -10.14 2.78
CA PRO A 66 -4.04 -9.91 1.39
C PRO A 66 -2.68 -9.22 1.34
N VAL A 67 -1.73 -9.87 0.67
CA VAL A 67 -0.40 -9.35 0.42
C VAL A 67 -0.09 -9.48 -1.07
N SER A 68 0.55 -8.46 -1.61
CA SER A 68 0.99 -8.40 -3.00
C SER A 68 2.15 -9.37 -3.26
N ASP A 69 2.23 -9.88 -4.49
CA ASP A 69 3.36 -10.68 -4.97
C ASP A 69 4.70 -9.93 -4.93
N LEU A 70 4.66 -8.62 -4.70
CA LEU A 70 5.85 -7.80 -4.47
C LEU A 70 6.59 -8.20 -3.18
N PHE A 71 5.85 -8.71 -2.17
CA PHE A 71 6.39 -9.08 -0.85
C PHE A 71 6.11 -10.54 -0.47
N PRO A 72 6.62 -11.52 -1.24
CA PRO A 72 6.31 -12.93 -1.00
C PRO A 72 6.80 -13.42 0.37
N HIS A 73 7.96 -12.96 0.82
CA HIS A 73 8.52 -13.36 2.12
C HIS A 73 7.76 -12.76 3.30
N ILE A 74 7.28 -11.53 3.16
CA ILE A 74 6.42 -10.89 4.17
C ILE A 74 5.05 -11.60 4.20
N GLY A 75 4.52 -11.97 3.05
CA GLY A 75 3.29 -12.76 2.95
C GLY A 75 3.38 -14.09 3.68
N ALA A 76 4.55 -14.73 3.66
CA ALA A 76 4.78 -15.98 4.42
C ALA A 76 4.68 -15.79 5.95
N CYS A 77 4.84 -14.57 6.46
CA CYS A 77 4.71 -14.22 7.87
C CYS A 77 3.36 -13.55 8.20
N ALA A 78 2.35 -13.72 7.35
CA ALA A 78 1.09 -12.97 7.43
C ALA A 78 0.37 -13.10 8.78
N ASP A 79 0.46 -14.26 9.43
CA ASP A 79 -0.19 -14.50 10.72
C ASP A 79 0.51 -13.79 11.90
N ASP A 80 1.74 -13.32 11.71
CA ASP A 80 2.50 -12.55 12.68
C ASP A 80 2.38 -11.03 12.46
N LEU A 81 1.62 -10.59 11.45
CA LEU A 81 1.52 -9.20 11.07
C LEU A 81 0.21 -8.55 11.54
N ALA A 82 0.33 -7.30 11.98
CA ALA A 82 -0.79 -6.38 12.14
C ALA A 82 -0.65 -5.24 11.13
N VAL A 83 -1.57 -5.16 10.16
CA VAL A 83 -1.54 -4.14 9.11
C VAL A 83 -2.54 -3.03 9.42
N ILE A 84 -2.04 -1.80 9.61
CA ILE A 84 -2.85 -0.61 9.85
C ILE A 84 -3.00 0.15 8.52
N ARG A 85 -4.20 0.08 7.91
CA ARG A 85 -4.50 0.68 6.61
C ARG A 85 -5.04 2.11 6.68
N SER A 86 -5.31 2.59 7.89
CA SER A 86 -5.92 3.91 8.15
C SER A 86 -4.92 5.00 8.52
N MET A 87 -3.62 4.73 8.37
CA MET A 87 -2.59 5.73 8.63
C MET A 87 -2.67 6.85 7.60
N THR A 88 -2.54 8.08 8.07
CA THR A 88 -2.49 9.29 7.23
C THR A 88 -1.27 10.13 7.58
N SER A 89 -0.79 10.89 6.62
CA SER A 89 0.30 11.85 6.80
C SER A 89 -0.20 13.26 6.49
N VAL A 90 0.41 14.26 7.11
CA VAL A 90 0.15 15.68 6.84
C VAL A 90 0.87 16.17 5.58
N ALA A 91 1.89 15.43 5.15
CA ALA A 91 2.66 15.73 3.95
C ALA A 91 2.62 14.53 2.98
N ASN A 92 2.60 14.83 1.68
CA ASN A 92 2.58 13.86 0.60
C ASN A 92 3.92 13.80 -0.14
N GLU A 93 5.01 13.90 0.59
CA GLU A 93 6.36 13.92 0.03
C GLU A 93 7.11 12.61 0.29
N HIS A 94 7.97 12.24 -0.66
CA HIS A 94 8.81 11.05 -0.57
C HIS A 94 10.14 11.29 0.17
N ALA A 95 10.45 12.51 0.54
CA ALA A 95 11.74 12.92 1.09
C ALA A 95 11.76 13.18 2.60
N GLN A 96 10.75 12.71 3.32
CA GLN A 96 10.65 12.88 4.79
C GLN A 96 10.97 11.61 5.54
#